data_10c85de41d72450c4e71a9a2eddea11e
#
_entry.id   10c85de41d72450c4e71a9a2eddea11e
#
_cell.length_a   1.000
_cell.length_b   1.000
_cell.length_c   1.000
_cell.angle_alpha   90.00
_cell.angle_beta   90.00
_cell.angle_gamma   90.00
#
_symmetry.space_group_name_H-M   'P 1'
#
loop_
_entity.id
_entity.type
_entity.pdbx_description
1 polymer ?
#
loop_
_entity_poly.entity_id
_entity_poly.type
_entity_poly.pdbx_seq_one_letter_code
_entity_poly.pdbx_strand_id
1 'polypeptide(L)'
;MPSRFNPDSGVIVSANAMNLPPDYPYGERILSFTWSDPFRHDRIEEVLGAQDQHSLDDSVALLHDTIAIPARKLVAMLPEKLSPDAREAAPMLAGWDGDLAGDSGAALLYEMVIAELSERFHAAVIPPSARDI
;
A
#
# COMPACT_ATOMS: atom_id res chain seq x y z
N MET A 1 16.88 19.23 -13.07
CA MET A 1 15.99 18.06 -12.98
C MET A 1 16.51 17.16 -11.88
N PRO A 2 15.69 16.63 -10.96
CA PRO A 2 16.18 15.72 -9.91
C PRO A 2 16.84 14.51 -10.54
N SER A 3 17.92 14.05 -9.95
CA SER A 3 18.64 12.85 -10.39
C SER A 3 19.19 12.11 -9.17
N ARG A 4 19.30 10.79 -9.28
CA ARG A 4 19.86 9.91 -8.27
C ARG A 4 20.93 9.05 -8.94
N PHE A 5 22.12 9.07 -8.39
CA PHE A 5 23.25 8.30 -8.90
C PHE A 5 23.96 7.60 -7.73
N ASN A 6 24.17 6.32 -7.85
CA ASN A 6 24.89 5.47 -6.89
C ASN A 6 24.54 5.79 -5.41
N PRO A 7 23.27 5.62 -4.98
CA PRO A 7 22.90 5.90 -3.61
C PRO A 7 23.55 4.91 -2.63
N ASP A 8 23.76 5.34 -1.38
CA ASP A 8 24.36 4.51 -0.33
C ASP A 8 23.57 3.23 -0.06
N SER A 9 22.25 3.25 -0.30
CA SER A 9 21.40 2.07 -0.21
C SER A 9 21.67 1.00 -1.28
N GLY A 10 22.44 1.33 -2.32
CA GLY A 10 22.69 0.44 -3.47
C GLY A 10 21.46 0.18 -4.36
N VAL A 11 20.30 0.74 -4.02
CA VAL A 11 19.01 0.46 -4.68
C VAL A 11 18.36 1.74 -5.18
N ILE A 12 17.76 1.67 -6.38
CA ILE A 12 16.90 2.71 -6.94
C ILE A 12 15.57 2.06 -7.30
N VAL A 13 14.49 2.51 -6.68
CA VAL A 13 13.13 2.03 -6.93
C VAL A 13 12.33 3.11 -7.63
N SER A 14 11.53 2.71 -8.62
CA SER A 14 10.53 3.55 -9.27
C SER A 14 9.25 2.75 -9.48
N ALA A 15 8.17 3.18 -8.83
CA ALA A 15 6.86 2.51 -8.87
C ALA A 15 5.72 3.54 -8.99
N ASN A 16 5.92 4.57 -9.82
CA ASN A 16 5.00 5.69 -10.01
C ASN A 16 4.70 6.51 -8.73
N ALA A 17 5.35 6.22 -7.62
CA ALA A 17 5.27 7.03 -6.42
C ALA A 17 6.04 8.35 -6.59
N MET A 18 5.68 9.36 -5.80
CA MET A 18 6.38 10.65 -5.79
C MET A 18 7.77 10.49 -5.16
N ASN A 19 8.75 10.18 -5.98
CA ASN A 19 10.14 9.95 -5.61
C ASN A 19 11.04 11.19 -5.78
N LEU A 20 10.47 12.37 -5.54
CA LEU A 20 11.21 13.64 -5.58
C LEU A 20 11.98 13.84 -4.27
N PRO A 21 13.13 14.52 -4.29
CA PRO A 21 13.82 14.93 -3.07
C PRO A 21 12.90 15.75 -2.15
N PRO A 22 13.03 15.61 -0.81
CA PRO A 22 12.18 16.33 0.14
C PRO A 22 12.23 17.87 0.00
N ASP A 23 13.36 18.40 -0.48
CA ASP A 23 13.60 19.82 -0.71
C ASP A 23 13.27 20.29 -2.13
N TYR A 24 12.70 19.42 -2.96
CA TYR A 24 12.34 19.78 -4.33
C TYR A 24 11.21 20.82 -4.34
N PRO A 25 11.38 21.97 -5.02
CA PRO A 25 10.40 23.04 -5.03
C PRO A 25 9.19 22.70 -5.92
N TYR A 26 8.39 21.75 -5.48
CA TYR A 26 7.28 21.18 -6.25
C TYR A 26 6.24 22.22 -6.66
N GLY A 27 5.96 23.22 -5.79
CA GLY A 27 5.01 24.28 -6.09
C GLY A 27 5.45 25.21 -7.22
N GLU A 28 6.77 25.31 -7.48
CA GLU A 28 7.35 26.16 -8.53
C GLU A 28 7.68 25.37 -9.80
N ARG A 29 7.98 24.08 -9.66
CA ARG A 29 8.46 23.20 -10.73
C ARG A 29 7.73 21.88 -10.71
N ILE A 30 6.49 21.91 -11.13
CA ILE A 30 5.62 20.73 -11.19
C ILE A 30 6.13 19.78 -12.29
N LEU A 31 6.39 18.53 -11.93
CA LEU A 31 6.80 17.47 -12.86
C LEU A 31 5.63 16.56 -13.25
N SER A 32 4.69 16.34 -12.34
CA SER A 32 3.48 15.56 -12.57
C SER A 32 2.38 16.01 -11.63
N PHE A 33 1.12 15.83 -12.02
CA PHE A 33 -0.05 16.01 -11.16
C PHE A 33 -0.60 14.69 -10.63
N THR A 34 -0.16 13.57 -11.20
CA THR A 34 -0.63 12.22 -10.87
C THR A 34 0.55 11.37 -10.39
N TRP A 35 0.46 10.94 -9.14
CA TRP A 35 1.38 10.00 -8.53
C TRP A 35 0.60 8.83 -7.97
N SER A 36 1.16 7.63 -8.04
CA SER A 36 0.63 6.49 -7.31
C SER A 36 0.90 6.67 -5.81
N ASP A 37 0.11 5.97 -4.99
CA ASP A 37 0.46 5.79 -3.59
C ASP A 37 1.86 5.16 -3.43
N PRO A 38 2.51 5.30 -2.28
CA PRO A 38 3.87 4.82 -2.08
C PRO A 38 3.96 3.31 -1.81
N PHE A 39 2.85 2.59 -1.65
CA PHE A 39 2.88 1.23 -1.09
C PHE A 39 3.64 0.21 -1.94
N ARG A 40 3.54 0.27 -3.27
CA ARG A 40 4.36 -0.59 -4.15
C ARG A 40 5.84 -0.26 -4.04
N HIS A 41 6.17 1.03 -3.99
CA HIS A 41 7.53 1.50 -3.80
C HIS A 41 8.09 0.98 -2.47
N ASP A 42 7.37 1.17 -1.37
CA ASP A 42 7.75 0.76 -0.03
C ASP A 42 7.95 -0.77 0.05
N ARG A 43 7.07 -1.55 -0.62
CA ARG A 43 7.20 -3.00 -0.66
C ARG A 43 8.44 -3.46 -1.43
N ILE A 44 8.73 -2.85 -2.56
CA ILE A 44 9.94 -3.15 -3.32
C ILE A 44 11.19 -2.80 -2.50
N GLU A 45 11.23 -1.64 -1.83
CA GLU A 45 12.34 -1.27 -0.96
C GLU A 45 12.48 -2.25 0.22
N GLU A 46 11.38 -2.69 0.83
CA GLU A 46 11.39 -3.70 1.90
C GLU A 46 12.04 -5.01 1.44
N VAL A 47 11.64 -5.53 0.28
CA VAL A 47 12.18 -6.79 -0.26
C VAL A 47 13.64 -6.66 -0.67
N LEU A 48 13.97 -5.58 -1.39
CA LEU A 48 15.35 -5.36 -1.84
C LEU A 48 16.31 -5.01 -0.68
N GLY A 49 15.80 -4.40 0.39
CA GLY A 49 16.59 -4.10 1.59
C GLY A 49 16.77 -5.29 2.54
N ALA A 50 16.04 -6.39 2.35
CA ALA A 50 16.10 -7.56 3.24
C ALA A 50 17.36 -8.42 3.05
N GLN A 51 18.08 -8.27 1.94
CA GLN A 51 19.29 -9.04 1.63
C GLN A 51 20.23 -8.26 0.72
N ASP A 52 21.54 -8.54 0.84
CA ASP A 52 22.58 -7.81 0.10
C ASP A 52 22.75 -8.28 -1.37
N GLN A 53 22.24 -9.45 -1.69
CA GLN A 53 22.36 -10.04 -3.03
C GLN A 53 21.01 -10.58 -3.50
N HIS A 54 20.68 -10.32 -4.74
CA HIS A 54 19.43 -10.74 -5.37
C HIS A 54 19.72 -11.61 -6.59
N SER A 55 19.10 -12.77 -6.62
CA SER A 55 19.11 -13.68 -7.76
C SER A 55 18.02 -13.30 -8.78
N LEU A 56 18.04 -13.98 -9.92
CA LEU A 56 16.95 -13.90 -10.87
C LEU A 56 15.63 -14.44 -10.28
N ASP A 57 15.71 -15.53 -9.50
CA ASP A 57 14.54 -16.15 -8.86
C ASP A 57 13.93 -15.20 -7.82
N ASP A 58 14.72 -14.46 -7.04
CA ASP A 58 14.23 -13.42 -6.14
C ASP A 58 13.49 -12.31 -6.90
N SER A 59 14.00 -11.94 -8.07
CA SER A 59 13.33 -10.95 -8.92
C SER A 59 12.00 -11.44 -9.47
N VAL A 60 11.91 -12.72 -9.85
CA VAL A 60 10.66 -13.37 -10.26
C VAL A 60 9.69 -13.45 -9.09
N ALA A 61 10.17 -13.81 -7.89
CA ALA A 61 9.34 -13.85 -6.69
C ALA A 61 8.76 -12.46 -6.37
N LEU A 62 9.56 -11.40 -6.48
CA LEU A 62 9.08 -10.03 -6.27
C LEU A 62 8.02 -9.59 -7.29
N LEU A 63 8.10 -10.05 -8.55
CA LEU A 63 7.05 -9.79 -9.55
C LEU A 63 5.71 -10.45 -9.21
N HIS A 64 5.74 -11.51 -8.44
CA HIS A 64 4.55 -12.26 -7.99
C HIS A 64 4.20 -12.00 -6.51
N ASP A 65 4.84 -11.01 -5.89
CA ASP A 65 4.58 -10.65 -4.50
C ASP A 65 3.18 -10.08 -4.33
N THR A 66 2.43 -10.64 -3.41
CA THR A 66 1.03 -10.31 -3.12
C THR A 66 0.84 -9.60 -1.78
N ILE A 67 1.93 -9.25 -1.11
CA ILE A 67 1.88 -8.56 0.18
C ILE A 67 1.41 -7.10 0.02
N ALA A 68 0.31 -6.76 0.68
CA ALA A 68 -0.27 -5.43 0.68
C ALA A 68 0.12 -4.64 1.93
N ILE A 69 0.96 -3.62 1.78
CA ILE A 69 1.30 -2.69 2.87
C ILE A 69 0.05 -2.01 3.47
N PRO A 70 -0.96 -1.58 2.68
CA PRO A 70 -2.21 -1.03 3.22
C PRO A 70 -2.95 -2.01 4.14
N ALA A 71 -2.94 -3.31 3.80
CA ALA A 71 -3.57 -4.34 4.62
C ALA A 71 -2.88 -4.46 6.00
N ARG A 72 -1.56 -4.50 6.04
CA ARG A 72 -0.79 -4.49 7.30
C ARG A 72 -1.10 -3.26 8.14
N LYS A 73 -1.18 -2.08 7.52
CA LYS A 73 -1.53 -0.83 8.21
C LYS A 73 -2.94 -0.85 8.75
N LEU A 74 -3.93 -1.36 7.98
CA LEU A 74 -5.30 -1.48 8.44
C LEU A 74 -5.40 -2.41 9.66
N VAL A 75 -4.79 -3.58 9.60
CA VAL A 75 -4.78 -4.54 10.71
C VAL A 75 -4.18 -3.92 11.98
N ALA A 76 -3.08 -3.18 11.83
CA ALA A 76 -2.43 -2.49 12.95
C ALA A 76 -3.29 -1.34 13.55
N MET A 77 -4.26 -0.82 12.80
CA MET A 77 -5.16 0.26 13.22
C MET A 77 -6.48 -0.27 13.82
N LEU A 78 -6.73 -1.58 13.79
CA LEU A 78 -7.97 -2.14 14.32
C LEU A 78 -8.13 -1.74 15.80
N PRO A 79 -9.33 -1.23 16.20
CA PRO A 79 -9.53 -0.78 17.57
C PRO A 79 -9.61 -1.96 18.54
N GLU A 80 -9.16 -1.76 19.76
CA GLU A 80 -9.27 -2.77 20.84
C GLU A 80 -10.73 -3.15 21.16
N LYS A 81 -11.66 -2.20 20.97
CA LYS A 81 -13.09 -2.40 21.20
C LYS A 81 -13.82 -2.51 19.88
N LEU A 82 -14.15 -3.72 19.51
CA LEU A 82 -14.96 -4.07 18.35
C LEU A 82 -16.42 -4.29 18.70
N SER A 83 -17.33 -4.07 17.74
CA SER A 83 -18.72 -4.50 17.84
C SER A 83 -18.79 -6.04 17.99
N PRO A 84 -19.92 -6.61 18.48
CA PRO A 84 -20.05 -8.06 18.60
C PRO A 84 -19.74 -8.79 17.26
N ASP A 85 -20.32 -8.33 16.17
CA ASP A 85 -20.14 -8.93 14.84
C ASP A 85 -18.69 -8.83 14.35
N ALA A 86 -18.04 -7.67 14.56
CA ALA A 86 -16.63 -7.49 14.20
C ALA A 86 -15.68 -8.36 15.05
N ARG A 87 -16.05 -8.69 16.30
CA ARG A 87 -15.26 -9.60 17.16
C ARG A 87 -15.24 -11.03 16.62
N GLU A 88 -16.29 -11.46 15.93
CA GLU A 88 -16.33 -12.78 15.33
C GLU A 88 -15.37 -12.88 14.15
N ALA A 89 -15.28 -11.82 13.33
CA ALA A 89 -14.42 -11.78 12.15
C ALA A 89 -12.95 -11.40 12.45
N ALA A 90 -12.70 -10.60 13.49
CA ALA A 90 -11.36 -10.08 13.80
C ALA A 90 -10.25 -11.14 13.97
N PRO A 91 -10.51 -12.35 14.51
CA PRO A 91 -9.49 -13.40 14.59
C PRO A 91 -8.91 -13.83 13.24
N MET A 92 -9.66 -13.65 12.14
CA MET A 92 -9.16 -13.94 10.79
C MET A 92 -8.04 -12.98 10.37
N LEU A 93 -8.03 -11.76 10.90
CA LEU A 93 -7.00 -10.74 10.63
C LEU A 93 -5.88 -10.76 11.67
N ALA A 94 -6.07 -11.46 12.80
CA ALA A 94 -5.07 -11.49 13.86
C ALA A 94 -3.80 -12.23 13.39
N GLY A 95 -2.68 -11.49 13.34
CA GLY A 95 -1.40 -12.04 12.88
C GLY A 95 -1.30 -12.26 11.38
N TRP A 96 -2.30 -11.83 10.60
CA TRP A 96 -2.22 -11.86 9.15
C TRP A 96 -1.18 -10.86 8.65
N ASP A 97 -0.32 -11.31 7.76
CA ASP A 97 0.83 -10.56 7.24
C ASP A 97 0.49 -9.63 6.07
N GLY A 98 -0.77 -9.58 5.65
CA GLY A 98 -1.24 -8.78 4.52
C GLY A 98 -1.06 -9.46 3.16
N ASP A 99 -0.87 -10.78 3.13
CA ASP A 99 -0.78 -11.53 1.87
C ASP A 99 -2.17 -11.69 1.23
N LEU A 100 -2.34 -11.08 0.05
CA LEU A 100 -3.56 -11.14 -0.76
C LEU A 100 -3.62 -12.40 -1.62
N ALA A 101 -3.14 -13.54 -1.12
CA ALA A 101 -3.24 -14.82 -1.80
C ALA A 101 -4.71 -15.19 -2.10
N GLY A 102 -4.96 -15.76 -3.28
CA GLY A 102 -6.33 -16.00 -3.77
C GLY A 102 -7.15 -17.01 -2.96
N ASP A 103 -6.53 -17.79 -2.08
CA ASP A 103 -7.16 -18.75 -1.17
C ASP A 103 -7.21 -18.25 0.29
N SER A 104 -6.82 -17.01 0.54
CA SER A 104 -6.79 -16.40 1.87
C SER A 104 -8.15 -15.83 2.27
N GLY A 105 -8.78 -16.40 3.31
CA GLY A 105 -10.00 -15.84 3.91
C GLY A 105 -9.77 -14.47 4.55
N ALA A 106 -8.58 -14.20 5.08
CA ALA A 106 -8.20 -12.91 5.62
C ALA A 106 -8.11 -11.84 4.53
N ALA A 107 -7.56 -12.20 3.36
CA ALA A 107 -7.52 -11.32 2.19
C ALA A 107 -8.93 -10.94 1.72
N LEU A 108 -9.83 -11.93 1.61
CA LEU A 108 -11.23 -11.67 1.25
C LEU A 108 -11.91 -10.72 2.25
N LEU A 109 -11.74 -10.98 3.56
CA LEU A 109 -12.31 -10.11 4.59
C LEU A 109 -11.75 -8.68 4.50
N TYR A 110 -10.45 -8.54 4.26
CA TYR A 110 -9.82 -7.23 4.06
C TYR A 110 -10.44 -6.48 2.87
N GLU A 111 -10.57 -7.13 1.72
CA GLU A 111 -11.15 -6.52 0.51
C GLU A 111 -12.61 -6.08 0.75
N MET A 112 -13.41 -6.89 1.44
CA MET A 112 -14.78 -6.52 1.82
C MET A 112 -14.80 -5.29 2.73
N VAL A 113 -13.90 -5.21 3.71
CA VAL A 113 -13.79 -4.05 4.63
C VAL A 113 -13.38 -2.80 3.85
N ILE A 114 -12.41 -2.90 2.94
CA ILE A 114 -11.97 -1.75 2.12
C ILE A 114 -13.09 -1.26 1.20
N ALA A 115 -13.84 -2.17 0.58
CA ALA A 115 -14.98 -1.79 -0.26
C ALA A 115 -16.02 -1.01 0.54
N GLU A 116 -16.44 -1.53 1.69
CA GLU A 116 -17.41 -0.88 2.58
C GLU A 116 -16.90 0.47 3.11
N LEU A 117 -15.63 0.56 3.52
CA LEU A 117 -15.03 1.82 3.97
C LEU A 117 -15.01 2.86 2.85
N SER A 118 -14.69 2.45 1.62
CA SER A 118 -14.68 3.32 0.46
C SER A 118 -16.07 3.87 0.16
N GLU A 119 -17.10 3.03 0.18
CA GLU A 119 -18.48 3.46 -0.02
C GLU A 119 -18.95 4.46 1.05
N ARG A 120 -18.66 4.17 2.33
CA ARG A 120 -18.99 5.07 3.44
C ARG A 120 -18.24 6.39 3.36
N PHE A 121 -16.98 6.35 2.99
CA PHE A 121 -16.16 7.55 2.81
C PHE A 121 -16.74 8.42 1.67
N HIS A 122 -17.03 7.82 0.52
CA HIS A 122 -17.63 8.53 -0.60
C HIS A 122 -18.98 9.12 -0.22
N ALA A 123 -19.82 8.36 0.48
CA ALA A 123 -21.12 8.85 0.96
C ALA A 123 -21.00 10.03 1.94
N ALA A 124 -19.93 10.09 2.73
CA ALA A 124 -19.69 11.16 3.68
C ALA A 124 -19.09 12.42 3.05
N VAL A 125 -18.24 12.26 2.03
CA VAL A 125 -17.45 13.37 1.46
C VAL A 125 -18.06 13.93 0.18
N ILE A 126 -18.68 13.08 -0.65
CA ILE A 126 -19.25 13.50 -1.93
C ILE A 126 -20.71 13.94 -1.71
N PRO A 127 -21.06 15.21 -2.00
CA PRO A 127 -22.42 15.68 -1.88
C PRO A 127 -23.35 14.91 -2.85
N PRO A 128 -24.64 14.71 -2.50
CA PRO A 128 -25.58 13.96 -3.34
C PRO A 128 -25.65 14.42 -4.80
N SER A 129 -25.50 15.74 -5.02
CA SER A 129 -25.51 16.35 -6.36
C SER A 129 -24.33 16.01 -7.25
N ALA A 130 -23.28 15.37 -6.72
CA ALA A 130 -22.06 15.01 -7.44
C ALA A 130 -21.83 13.49 -7.49
N ARG A 131 -22.79 12.66 -7.04
CA ARG A 131 -22.64 11.20 -7.02
C ARG A 131 -22.93 10.52 -8.36
N ASP A 132 -23.65 11.23 -9.23
CA ASP A 132 -24.11 10.71 -10.53
C ASP A 132 -23.27 11.25 -11.70
N ILE A 133 -22.09 11.81 -11.42
CA ILE A 133 -21.12 12.27 -12.41
C ILE A 133 -19.97 11.25 -12.54
#